data_0ec0e8b39f4410a34827c31a51d351db
#
_entry.id   0ec0e8b39f4410a34827c31a51d351db
#
_cell.length_a   1.000
_cell.length_b   1.000
_cell.length_c   1.000
_cell.angle_alpha   90.00
_cell.angle_beta   90.00
_cell.angle_gamma   90.00
#
_symmetry.space_group_name_H-M   'P 1'
#
loop_
_entity.id
_entity.type
_entity.pdbx_description
1 polymer ?
#
loop_
_entity_poly.entity_id
_entity_poly.type
_entity_poly.pdbx_seq_one_letter_code
_entity_poly.pdbx_strand_id
1 'polypeptide(L)'
;LLTKIGLEGVDKVTASVGAEQEYFLVLDEYWQKRVDLKLTGRTLYGAPAPKGQELEDHYFGSIKRKVGAFMKDLDTELWKYGIPSKTKHNEVAPAQHEVACVYTVANVTADNNALVMQLSQDIAKKHGLRCLLHEKPFEGVNGSGKHNNWSLMTNTGINLFNPGPDPINNKPFLATLACALKGVDEYAELLRLSAACAGNDHRLGANEAPPAIVSAFVGDDLNKVIKAIIDGEELNKTTGERFTTGVSVIPDFSKDSTDRN
;
A
#
# COMPACT_ATOMS: atom_id res chain seq x y z
N LEU A 1 -23.23 -18.49 2.66
CA LEU A 1 -23.74 -17.14 2.90
C LEU A 1 -24.04 -16.43 1.60
N LEU A 2 -23.05 -16.28 0.70
CA LEU A 2 -23.19 -15.51 -0.55
C LEU A 2 -24.36 -15.97 -1.41
N THR A 3 -24.58 -17.27 -1.53
CA THR A 3 -25.75 -17.84 -2.23
C THR A 3 -27.08 -17.39 -1.61
N LYS A 4 -27.13 -17.30 -0.27
CA LYS A 4 -28.35 -16.87 0.44
C LYS A 4 -28.66 -15.38 0.24
N ILE A 5 -27.68 -14.59 -0.15
CA ILE A 5 -27.82 -13.14 -0.37
C ILE A 5 -27.76 -12.75 -1.84
N GLY A 6 -27.90 -13.72 -2.76
CA GLY A 6 -28.16 -13.48 -4.18
C GLY A 6 -27.00 -13.75 -5.14
N LEU A 7 -25.89 -14.35 -4.68
CA LEU A 7 -24.82 -14.79 -5.58
C LEU A 7 -24.89 -16.30 -5.80
N GLU A 8 -25.37 -16.71 -6.96
CA GLU A 8 -25.43 -18.13 -7.36
C GLU A 8 -24.10 -18.61 -7.92
N GLY A 9 -23.84 -19.92 -7.82
CA GLY A 9 -22.64 -20.55 -8.39
C GLY A 9 -21.32 -20.19 -7.72
N VAL A 10 -21.37 -19.61 -6.52
CA VAL A 10 -20.16 -19.26 -5.76
C VAL A 10 -19.79 -20.42 -4.84
N ASP A 11 -18.71 -21.11 -5.20
CA ASP A 11 -18.16 -22.23 -4.43
C ASP A 11 -16.90 -21.81 -3.63
N LYS A 12 -16.18 -20.78 -4.11
CA LYS A 12 -14.91 -20.35 -3.54
C LYS A 12 -14.77 -18.84 -3.60
N VAL A 13 -14.16 -18.29 -2.55
CA VAL A 13 -13.67 -16.91 -2.51
C VAL A 13 -12.17 -16.92 -2.27
N THR A 14 -11.43 -16.13 -3.02
CA THR A 14 -9.98 -16.05 -2.95
C THR A 14 -9.58 -14.60 -2.69
N ALA A 15 -8.68 -14.39 -1.74
CA ALA A 15 -8.06 -13.08 -1.53
C ALA A 15 -7.03 -12.81 -2.63
N SER A 16 -7.11 -11.65 -3.24
CA SER A 16 -6.11 -11.11 -4.15
C SER A 16 -5.42 -9.91 -3.50
N VAL A 17 -4.13 -9.73 -3.78
CA VAL A 17 -3.32 -8.66 -3.23
C VAL A 17 -2.45 -8.07 -4.33
N GLY A 18 -2.37 -6.74 -4.40
CA GLY A 18 -1.38 -5.99 -5.15
C GLY A 18 -0.45 -5.29 -4.15
N ALA A 19 0.77 -5.75 -4.07
CA ALA A 19 1.77 -5.16 -3.19
C ALA A 19 2.48 -4.01 -3.89
N GLU A 20 2.65 -2.89 -3.17
CA GLU A 20 3.42 -1.71 -3.55
C GLU A 20 4.63 -1.63 -2.64
N GLN A 21 5.83 -1.96 -3.16
CA GLN A 21 7.05 -1.96 -2.36
C GLN A 21 7.78 -0.65 -2.51
N GLU A 22 7.81 0.12 -1.44
CA GLU A 22 8.65 1.31 -1.32
C GLU A 22 10.06 0.94 -0.87
N TYR A 23 11.03 1.75 -1.27
CA TYR A 23 12.44 1.56 -0.94
C TYR A 23 13.24 2.85 -1.10
N PHE A 24 14.39 2.95 -0.43
CA PHE A 24 15.35 4.03 -0.62
C PHE A 24 16.58 3.55 -1.38
N LEU A 25 17.15 4.42 -2.19
CA LEU A 25 18.42 4.16 -2.88
C LEU A 25 19.48 5.14 -2.39
N VAL A 26 20.61 4.59 -1.93
CA VAL A 26 21.80 5.37 -1.56
C VAL A 26 22.99 4.93 -2.39
N LEU A 27 23.99 5.79 -2.54
CA LEU A 27 25.23 5.42 -3.21
C LEU A 27 26.00 4.40 -2.36
N ASP A 28 26.51 3.35 -3.02
CA ASP A 28 27.25 2.28 -2.34
C ASP A 28 28.49 2.84 -1.62
N GLU A 29 29.19 3.82 -2.21
CA GLU A 29 30.35 4.46 -1.60
C GLU A 29 30.07 5.14 -0.26
N TYR A 30 28.88 5.71 -0.07
CA TYR A 30 28.44 6.28 1.20
C TYR A 30 27.99 5.20 2.17
N TRP A 31 27.27 4.23 1.70
CA TRP A 31 26.87 3.08 2.52
C TRP A 31 28.08 2.33 3.11
N GLN A 32 29.15 2.19 2.30
CA GLN A 32 30.39 1.53 2.78
C GLN A 32 31.05 2.25 3.96
N LYS A 33 30.87 3.56 4.05
CA LYS A 33 31.42 4.41 5.12
C LYS A 33 30.53 4.50 6.37
N ARG A 34 29.30 3.96 6.31
CA ARG A 34 28.29 4.10 7.37
C ARG A 34 28.03 2.77 8.07
N VAL A 35 28.58 2.65 9.28
CA VAL A 35 28.42 1.45 10.10
C VAL A 35 26.96 1.25 10.52
N ASP A 36 26.24 2.31 10.83
CA ASP A 36 24.84 2.30 11.18
C ASP A 36 23.97 1.72 10.05
N LEU A 37 24.15 2.20 8.82
CA LEU A 37 23.43 1.65 7.64
C LEU A 37 23.73 0.17 7.40
N LYS A 38 24.98 -0.26 7.64
CA LYS A 38 25.38 -1.66 7.47
C LYS A 38 24.76 -2.58 8.50
N LEU A 39 24.74 -2.15 9.76
CA LEU A 39 24.32 -2.99 10.88
C LEU A 39 22.82 -2.93 11.14
N THR A 40 22.19 -1.80 10.89
CA THR A 40 20.77 -1.58 11.24
C THR A 40 19.86 -1.29 10.07
N GLY A 41 20.41 -1.03 8.87
CA GLY A 41 19.64 -0.63 7.69
C GLY A 41 19.12 0.81 7.74
N ARG A 42 19.44 1.57 8.81
CA ARG A 42 19.01 2.97 9.00
C ARG A 42 20.12 3.83 9.53
N THR A 43 19.99 5.15 9.41
CA THR A 43 20.90 6.09 10.04
C THR A 43 20.56 6.26 11.52
N LEU A 44 21.58 6.24 12.37
CA LEU A 44 21.48 6.47 13.83
C LEU A 44 22.03 7.83 14.24
N TYR A 45 22.84 8.44 13.40
CA TYR A 45 23.51 9.72 13.64
C TYR A 45 23.81 10.44 12.33
N GLY A 46 24.18 11.68 12.42
CA GLY A 46 24.54 12.53 11.29
C GLY A 46 23.60 13.73 11.16
N ALA A 47 23.97 14.64 10.27
CA ALA A 47 23.15 15.79 9.96
C ALA A 47 21.92 15.37 9.11
N PRO A 48 20.78 16.04 9.25
CA PRO A 48 19.66 15.87 8.34
C PRO A 48 20.06 16.26 6.91
N ALA A 49 19.35 15.72 5.92
CA ALA A 49 19.54 16.10 4.54
C ALA A 49 19.27 17.60 4.36
N PRO A 50 20.01 18.29 3.46
CA PRO A 50 19.81 19.72 3.20
C PRO A 50 18.46 20.02 2.54
N LYS A 51 17.82 19.01 1.97
CA LYS A 51 16.51 19.05 1.36
C LYS A 51 15.61 17.99 1.98
N GLY A 52 14.42 18.39 2.40
CA GLY A 52 13.38 17.51 2.93
C GLY A 52 12.32 17.17 1.88
N GLN A 53 11.06 17.31 2.25
CA GLN A 53 9.89 16.94 1.45
C GLN A 53 9.09 18.17 1.00
N GLU A 54 9.72 19.33 0.93
CA GLU A 54 9.08 20.59 0.61
C GLU A 54 8.37 20.52 -0.74
N LEU A 55 7.08 20.87 -0.73
CA LEU A 55 6.21 20.89 -1.90
C LEU A 55 6.10 19.51 -2.63
N GLU A 56 6.52 18.43 -1.98
CA GLU A 56 6.55 17.09 -2.57
C GLU A 56 7.30 17.03 -3.91
N ASP A 57 8.26 17.91 -4.09
CA ASP A 57 8.95 18.11 -5.37
C ASP A 57 9.76 16.90 -5.83
N HIS A 58 10.18 16.02 -4.93
CA HIS A 58 10.81 14.76 -5.29
C HIS A 58 9.79 13.81 -5.98
N TYR A 59 8.57 13.71 -5.44
CA TYR A 59 7.52 12.86 -6.00
C TYR A 59 7.20 13.23 -7.46
N PHE A 60 7.06 14.52 -7.74
CA PHE A 60 6.78 15.04 -9.08
C PHE A 60 8.03 15.24 -9.94
N GLY A 61 9.20 14.99 -9.39
CA GLY A 61 10.48 15.18 -10.06
C GLY A 61 10.81 14.08 -11.07
N SER A 62 11.78 14.36 -11.92
CA SER A 62 12.27 13.38 -12.87
C SER A 62 13.09 12.28 -12.19
N ILE A 63 12.99 11.05 -12.70
CA ILE A 63 13.82 9.94 -12.25
C ILE A 63 15.26 10.15 -12.76
N LYS A 64 16.23 10.17 -11.85
CA LYS A 64 17.64 10.31 -12.17
C LYS A 64 18.11 9.16 -13.06
N ARG A 65 19.00 9.44 -14.02
CA ARG A 65 19.47 8.44 -15.02
C ARG A 65 19.96 7.15 -14.37
N LYS A 66 20.74 7.21 -13.30
CA LYS A 66 21.26 6.03 -12.60
C LYS A 66 20.14 5.21 -11.96
N VAL A 67 19.17 5.88 -11.37
CA VAL A 67 17.98 5.25 -10.78
C VAL A 67 17.10 4.62 -11.86
N GLY A 68 16.88 5.31 -12.98
CA GLY A 68 16.12 4.77 -14.10
C GLY A 68 16.77 3.51 -14.74
N ALA A 69 18.10 3.48 -14.79
CA ALA A 69 18.82 2.29 -15.24
C ALA A 69 18.63 1.11 -14.28
N PHE A 70 18.74 1.35 -12.98
CA PHE A 70 18.44 0.36 -11.95
C PHE A 70 16.99 -0.16 -12.07
N MET A 71 16.00 0.74 -12.16
CA MET A 71 14.59 0.37 -12.27
C MET A 71 14.31 -0.46 -13.52
N LYS A 72 14.96 -0.15 -14.66
CA LYS A 72 14.83 -0.92 -15.89
C LYS A 72 15.36 -2.34 -15.73
N ASP A 73 16.53 -2.48 -15.12
CA ASP A 73 17.14 -3.80 -14.92
C ASP A 73 16.35 -4.62 -13.90
N LEU A 74 15.80 -3.97 -12.85
CA LEU A 74 14.90 -4.61 -11.90
C LEU A 74 13.65 -5.17 -12.59
N ASP A 75 12.95 -4.36 -13.39
CA ASP A 75 11.80 -4.83 -14.17
C ASP A 75 12.16 -6.03 -15.04
N THR A 76 13.28 -5.93 -15.77
CA THR A 76 13.72 -6.98 -16.67
C THR A 76 13.96 -8.29 -15.92
N GLU A 77 14.57 -8.22 -14.75
CA GLU A 77 14.84 -9.41 -13.95
C GLU A 77 13.55 -9.98 -13.34
N LEU A 78 12.67 -9.14 -12.79
CA LEU A 78 11.36 -9.54 -12.27
C LEU A 78 10.53 -10.27 -13.33
N TRP A 79 10.50 -9.77 -14.55
CA TRP A 79 9.77 -10.42 -15.66
C TRP A 79 10.31 -11.80 -16.02
N LYS A 80 11.62 -12.03 -15.90
CA LYS A 80 12.20 -13.37 -16.09
C LYS A 80 11.73 -14.38 -15.06
N TYR A 81 11.41 -13.92 -13.84
CA TYR A 81 10.80 -14.76 -12.81
C TYR A 81 9.26 -14.83 -12.91
N GLY A 82 8.67 -14.22 -13.94
CA GLY A 82 7.23 -14.20 -14.12
C GLY A 82 6.51 -13.23 -13.17
N ILE A 83 7.23 -12.28 -12.56
CA ILE A 83 6.67 -11.26 -11.68
C ILE A 83 6.38 -10.02 -12.52
N PRO A 84 5.11 -9.69 -12.78
CA PRO A 84 4.74 -8.63 -13.69
C PRO A 84 4.79 -7.25 -12.99
N SER A 85 5.98 -6.71 -12.78
CA SER A 85 6.14 -5.31 -12.34
C SER A 85 5.57 -4.38 -13.39
N LYS A 86 4.83 -3.37 -12.96
CA LYS A 86 4.09 -2.46 -13.85
C LYS A 86 4.36 -0.99 -13.56
N THR A 87 4.40 -0.62 -12.29
CA THR A 87 4.53 0.77 -11.86
C THR A 87 5.85 0.98 -11.15
N LYS A 88 6.52 2.08 -11.48
CA LYS A 88 7.74 2.56 -10.83
C LYS A 88 7.77 4.08 -10.90
N HIS A 89 8.04 4.71 -9.79
CA HIS A 89 8.12 6.17 -9.67
C HIS A 89 8.92 6.61 -8.45
N ASN A 90 9.12 7.92 -8.32
CA ASN A 90 9.64 8.51 -7.10
C ASN A 90 8.54 8.57 -6.03
N GLU A 91 8.94 8.41 -4.77
CA GLU A 91 8.12 8.65 -3.61
C GLU A 91 8.42 10.03 -2.98
N VAL A 92 7.69 10.40 -1.93
CA VAL A 92 7.74 11.74 -1.34
C VAL A 92 9.09 12.06 -0.72
N ALA A 93 9.72 11.12 -0.03
CA ALA A 93 11.01 11.36 0.60
C ALA A 93 12.15 11.39 -0.43
N PRO A 94 13.18 12.21 -0.21
CA PRO A 94 14.36 12.24 -1.07
C PRO A 94 15.01 10.87 -1.21
N ALA A 95 15.29 10.45 -2.44
CA ALA A 95 15.86 9.16 -2.81
C ALA A 95 14.96 7.94 -2.49
N GLN A 96 13.68 8.17 -2.27
CA GLN A 96 12.67 7.14 -2.11
C GLN A 96 11.97 6.86 -3.45
N HIS A 97 11.67 5.59 -3.68
CA HIS A 97 11.04 5.09 -4.91
C HIS A 97 10.10 3.95 -4.58
N GLU A 98 9.26 3.60 -5.54
CA GLU A 98 8.32 2.50 -5.41
C GLU A 98 8.35 1.59 -6.64
N VAL A 99 8.07 0.32 -6.42
CA VAL A 99 7.75 -0.65 -7.47
C VAL A 99 6.45 -1.36 -7.08
N ALA A 100 5.50 -1.39 -8.00
CA ALA A 100 4.25 -2.10 -7.86
C ALA A 100 4.11 -3.17 -8.93
N CYS A 101 3.69 -4.37 -8.53
CA CYS A 101 3.42 -5.50 -9.40
C CYS A 101 1.91 -5.65 -9.64
N VAL A 102 1.55 -6.28 -10.75
CA VAL A 102 0.16 -6.65 -10.99
C VAL A 102 -0.31 -7.59 -9.89
N TYR A 103 -1.49 -7.33 -9.35
CA TYR A 103 -2.06 -8.13 -8.27
C TYR A 103 -2.29 -9.59 -8.70
N THR A 104 -2.18 -10.49 -7.74
CA THR A 104 -2.50 -11.90 -7.89
C THR A 104 -3.05 -12.46 -6.57
N VAL A 105 -3.23 -13.77 -6.48
CA VAL A 105 -3.67 -14.39 -5.21
C VAL A 105 -2.66 -14.14 -4.09
N ALA A 106 -3.15 -13.94 -2.90
CA ALA A 106 -2.38 -13.41 -1.77
C ALA A 106 -1.07 -14.18 -1.48
N ASN A 107 -1.08 -15.52 -1.54
CA ASN A 107 0.12 -16.32 -1.30
C ASN A 107 1.18 -16.11 -2.40
N VAL A 108 0.77 -16.05 -3.68
CA VAL A 108 1.70 -15.78 -4.78
C VAL A 108 2.25 -14.35 -4.69
N THR A 109 1.42 -13.37 -4.34
CA THR A 109 1.89 -12.00 -4.12
C THR A 109 2.93 -11.93 -3.00
N ALA A 110 2.73 -12.65 -1.91
CA ALA A 110 3.69 -12.69 -0.80
C ALA A 110 5.05 -13.24 -1.25
N ASP A 111 5.07 -14.34 -1.98
CA ASP A 111 6.28 -14.95 -2.53
C ASP A 111 6.95 -14.02 -3.55
N ASN A 112 6.17 -13.45 -4.46
CA ASN A 112 6.66 -12.49 -5.44
C ASN A 112 7.32 -11.28 -4.76
N ASN A 113 6.71 -10.73 -3.71
CA ASN A 113 7.27 -9.58 -3.02
C ASN A 113 8.58 -9.91 -2.28
N ALA A 114 8.71 -11.10 -1.74
CA ALA A 114 9.99 -11.55 -1.17
C ALA A 114 11.11 -11.52 -2.23
N LEU A 115 10.82 -11.98 -3.44
CA LEU A 115 11.76 -11.91 -4.57
C LEU A 115 12.01 -10.46 -5.03
N VAL A 116 10.98 -9.61 -5.07
CA VAL A 116 11.14 -8.17 -5.37
C VAL A 116 12.14 -7.53 -4.41
N MET A 117 12.00 -7.77 -3.11
CA MET A 117 12.89 -7.23 -2.10
C MET A 117 14.33 -7.71 -2.29
N GLN A 118 14.54 -9.00 -2.51
CA GLN A 118 15.87 -9.58 -2.73
C GLN A 118 16.51 -9.03 -4.02
N LEU A 119 15.80 -9.08 -5.14
CA LEU A 119 16.30 -8.63 -6.42
C LEU A 119 16.59 -7.12 -6.42
N SER A 120 15.78 -6.31 -5.74
CA SER A 120 16.04 -4.88 -5.58
C SER A 120 17.39 -4.62 -4.93
N GLN A 121 17.74 -5.37 -3.88
CA GLN A 121 19.05 -5.25 -3.22
C GLN A 121 20.19 -5.72 -4.12
N ASP A 122 20.03 -6.83 -4.82
CA ASP A 122 21.09 -7.41 -5.65
C ASP A 122 21.37 -6.59 -6.91
N ILE A 123 20.32 -6.07 -7.54
CA ILE A 123 20.46 -5.25 -8.76
C ILE A 123 20.98 -3.84 -8.39
N ALA A 124 20.58 -3.27 -7.26
CA ALA A 124 21.11 -1.99 -6.80
C ALA A 124 22.65 -2.03 -6.72
N LYS A 125 23.23 -3.11 -6.20
CA LYS A 125 24.70 -3.28 -6.14
C LYS A 125 25.36 -3.20 -7.51
N LYS A 126 24.75 -3.79 -8.54
CA LYS A 126 25.27 -3.75 -9.94
C LYS A 126 25.35 -2.33 -10.48
N HIS A 127 24.48 -1.44 -9.99
CA HIS A 127 24.45 -0.03 -10.34
C HIS A 127 25.24 0.88 -9.39
N GLY A 128 26.05 0.32 -8.47
CA GLY A 128 26.77 1.11 -7.45
C GLY A 128 25.83 1.84 -6.50
N LEU A 129 24.69 1.21 -6.21
CA LEU A 129 23.67 1.66 -5.30
C LEU A 129 23.47 0.62 -4.18
N ARG A 130 22.81 1.04 -3.10
CA ARG A 130 22.23 0.16 -2.08
C ARG A 130 20.76 0.46 -1.96
N CYS A 131 19.96 -0.59 -2.03
CA CYS A 131 18.54 -0.54 -1.75
C CYS A 131 18.32 -0.77 -0.26
N LEU A 132 17.72 0.22 0.41
CA LEU A 132 17.35 0.15 1.82
C LEU A 132 15.87 -0.21 1.89
N LEU A 133 15.58 -1.31 2.59
CA LEU A 133 14.23 -1.83 2.80
C LEU A 133 13.78 -1.67 4.27
N HIS A 134 14.58 -0.99 5.08
CA HIS A 134 14.16 -0.63 6.43
C HIS A 134 12.97 0.35 6.34
N GLU A 135 12.01 0.18 7.21
CA GLU A 135 10.76 0.96 7.17
C GLU A 135 11.01 2.44 7.38
N LYS A 136 11.99 2.81 8.19
CA LYS A 136 12.35 4.20 8.48
C LYS A 136 13.87 4.38 8.44
N PRO A 137 14.49 4.42 7.25
CA PRO A 137 15.94 4.52 7.17
C PRO A 137 16.48 5.91 7.53
N PHE A 138 15.65 6.95 7.44
CA PHE A 138 16.03 8.32 7.73
C PHE A 138 14.98 9.00 8.60
N GLU A 139 15.45 9.62 9.70
CA GLU A 139 14.59 10.40 10.58
C GLU A 139 14.13 11.69 9.90
N GLY A 140 12.93 12.16 10.23
CA GLY A 140 12.37 13.43 9.76
C GLY A 140 11.80 13.45 8.35
N VAL A 141 11.82 12.32 7.63
CA VAL A 141 11.18 12.15 6.31
C VAL A 141 10.29 10.92 6.30
N ASN A 142 9.52 10.72 5.24
CA ASN A 142 8.66 9.54 5.08
C ASN A 142 9.45 8.24 5.24
N GLY A 143 8.77 7.20 5.67
CA GLY A 143 9.27 5.84 5.70
C GLY A 143 8.85 5.06 4.46
N SER A 144 9.40 3.86 4.32
CA SER A 144 9.03 2.89 3.28
C SER A 144 8.11 1.83 3.85
N GLY A 145 7.00 1.61 3.19
CA GLY A 145 6.05 0.57 3.50
C GLY A 145 5.95 -0.46 2.38
N LYS A 146 5.01 -1.32 2.56
CA LYS A 146 4.45 -2.18 1.54
C LYS A 146 2.94 -2.08 1.64
N HIS A 147 2.35 -1.18 0.86
CA HIS A 147 0.90 -1.09 0.78
C HIS A 147 0.35 -2.35 0.13
N ASN A 148 -0.63 -2.95 0.76
CA ASN A 148 -1.30 -4.13 0.25
C ASN A 148 -2.71 -3.76 -0.19
N ASN A 149 -2.87 -3.41 -1.46
CA ASN A 149 -4.19 -3.27 -2.08
C ASN A 149 -4.78 -4.68 -2.19
N TRP A 150 -5.91 -4.93 -1.56
CA TRP A 150 -6.46 -6.29 -1.53
C TRP A 150 -7.94 -6.32 -1.85
N SER A 151 -8.39 -7.48 -2.29
CA SER A 151 -9.80 -7.72 -2.59
C SER A 151 -10.16 -9.18 -2.38
N LEU A 152 -11.47 -9.45 -2.39
CA LEU A 152 -12.03 -10.78 -2.35
C LEU A 152 -12.75 -11.08 -3.65
N MET A 153 -12.27 -12.11 -4.37
CA MET A 153 -12.80 -12.52 -5.66
C MET A 153 -13.50 -13.86 -5.55
N THR A 154 -14.69 -13.95 -6.10
CA THR A 154 -15.40 -15.24 -6.23
C THR A 154 -14.79 -16.06 -7.38
N ASN A 155 -15.04 -17.38 -7.39
CA ASN A 155 -14.71 -18.24 -8.53
C ASN A 155 -15.45 -17.85 -9.81
N THR A 156 -16.54 -17.08 -9.70
CA THR A 156 -17.31 -16.54 -10.83
C THR A 156 -16.80 -15.19 -11.33
N GLY A 157 -15.69 -14.65 -10.77
CA GLY A 157 -15.07 -13.42 -11.20
C GLY A 157 -15.67 -12.13 -10.60
N ILE A 158 -16.52 -12.25 -9.58
CA ILE A 158 -17.12 -11.10 -8.91
C ILE A 158 -16.17 -10.60 -7.81
N ASN A 159 -15.82 -9.32 -7.85
CA ASN A 159 -15.13 -8.63 -6.77
C ASN A 159 -16.14 -8.22 -5.70
N LEU A 160 -16.00 -8.77 -4.50
CA LEU A 160 -16.92 -8.55 -3.39
C LEU A 160 -16.79 -7.15 -2.75
N PHE A 161 -15.69 -6.44 -3.00
CA PHE A 161 -15.52 -5.04 -2.61
C PHE A 161 -15.91 -4.03 -3.70
N ASN A 162 -16.45 -4.51 -4.81
CA ASN A 162 -17.02 -3.61 -5.81
C ASN A 162 -18.44 -3.21 -5.41
N PRO A 163 -18.68 -1.93 -5.05
CA PRO A 163 -20.00 -1.46 -4.65
C PRO A 163 -21.03 -1.49 -5.79
N GLY A 164 -20.55 -1.47 -7.04
CA GLY A 164 -21.40 -1.34 -8.22
C GLY A 164 -22.10 0.04 -8.29
N PRO A 165 -23.03 0.19 -9.21
CA PRO A 165 -23.75 1.44 -9.40
C PRO A 165 -24.85 1.70 -8.33
N ASP A 166 -25.21 0.67 -7.57
CA ASP A 166 -26.24 0.74 -6.51
C ASP A 166 -25.75 0.04 -5.24
N PRO A 167 -24.85 0.68 -4.46
CA PRO A 167 -24.26 0.08 -3.28
C PRO A 167 -25.28 -0.29 -2.19
N ILE A 168 -26.38 0.48 -2.08
CA ILE A 168 -27.42 0.30 -1.07
C ILE A 168 -28.11 -1.05 -1.21
N ASN A 169 -28.34 -1.50 -2.43
CA ASN A 169 -29.01 -2.76 -2.74
C ASN A 169 -28.01 -3.91 -3.02
N ASN A 170 -26.71 -3.63 -3.03
CA ASN A 170 -25.67 -4.64 -3.22
C ASN A 170 -25.39 -5.40 -1.92
N LYS A 171 -26.26 -6.34 -1.58
CA LYS A 171 -26.15 -7.14 -0.35
C LYS A 171 -24.81 -7.89 -0.20
N PRO A 172 -24.24 -8.51 -1.26
CA PRO A 172 -22.92 -9.14 -1.16
C PRO A 172 -21.82 -8.17 -0.78
N PHE A 173 -21.80 -6.99 -1.40
CA PHE A 173 -20.84 -5.92 -1.07
C PHE A 173 -21.00 -5.46 0.39
N LEU A 174 -22.21 -5.09 0.80
CA LEU A 174 -22.49 -4.61 2.16
C LEU A 174 -22.15 -5.66 3.23
N ALA A 175 -22.50 -6.90 3.00
CA ALA A 175 -22.17 -8.00 3.91
C ALA A 175 -20.65 -8.22 4.00
N THR A 176 -19.94 -8.17 2.88
CA THR A 176 -18.48 -8.33 2.84
C THR A 176 -17.80 -7.17 3.57
N LEU A 177 -18.23 -5.94 3.32
CA LEU A 177 -17.72 -4.75 4.00
C LEU A 177 -17.93 -4.84 5.51
N ALA A 178 -19.16 -5.17 5.95
CA ALA A 178 -19.45 -5.33 7.37
C ALA A 178 -18.59 -6.43 8.03
N CYS A 179 -18.37 -7.55 7.35
CA CYS A 179 -17.49 -8.61 7.84
C CYS A 179 -16.03 -8.15 7.93
N ALA A 180 -15.55 -7.38 6.95
CA ALA A 180 -14.19 -6.84 6.96
C ALA A 180 -13.99 -5.85 8.12
N LEU A 181 -14.91 -4.89 8.29
CA LEU A 181 -14.87 -3.91 9.39
C LEU A 181 -14.92 -4.61 10.75
N LYS A 182 -15.80 -5.57 10.91
CA LYS A 182 -15.87 -6.39 12.12
C LYS A 182 -14.57 -7.16 12.37
N GLY A 183 -13.99 -7.75 11.34
CA GLY A 183 -12.72 -8.46 11.44
C GLY A 183 -11.56 -7.54 11.85
N VAL A 184 -11.52 -6.31 11.32
CA VAL A 184 -10.51 -5.30 11.72
C VAL A 184 -10.68 -4.94 13.19
N ASP A 185 -11.89 -4.77 13.67
CA ASP A 185 -12.18 -4.43 15.08
C ASP A 185 -11.85 -5.62 16.02
N GLU A 186 -12.40 -6.80 15.75
CA GLU A 186 -12.23 -7.97 16.60
C GLU A 186 -10.78 -8.50 16.66
N TYR A 187 -10.04 -8.35 15.56
CA TYR A 187 -8.66 -8.85 15.43
C TYR A 187 -7.63 -7.73 15.35
N ALA A 188 -7.96 -6.54 15.83
CA ALA A 188 -7.08 -5.37 15.81
C ALA A 188 -5.71 -5.64 16.46
N GLU A 189 -5.65 -6.47 17.50
CA GLU A 189 -4.39 -6.84 18.15
C GLU A 189 -3.47 -7.65 17.23
N LEU A 190 -4.02 -8.57 16.43
CA LEU A 190 -3.24 -9.32 15.45
C LEU A 190 -2.73 -8.42 14.32
N LEU A 191 -3.54 -7.47 13.88
CA LEU A 191 -3.12 -6.47 12.89
C LEU A 191 -1.99 -5.60 13.44
N ARG A 192 -2.09 -5.13 14.69
CA ARG A 192 -1.01 -4.37 15.33
C ARG A 192 0.25 -5.22 15.49
N LEU A 193 0.10 -6.49 15.87
CA LEU A 193 1.25 -7.40 16.00
C LEU A 193 2.00 -7.55 14.68
N SER A 194 1.32 -7.61 13.55
CA SER A 194 1.95 -7.71 12.23
C SER A 194 2.80 -6.48 11.87
N ALA A 195 2.49 -5.31 12.43
CA ALA A 195 3.20 -4.06 12.22
C ALA A 195 4.19 -3.73 13.36
N ALA A 196 4.02 -4.31 14.55
CA ALA A 196 4.81 -4.02 15.75
C ALA A 196 6.14 -4.79 15.75
N CYS A 197 7.09 -4.30 14.97
CA CYS A 197 8.47 -4.77 15.02
C CYS A 197 9.42 -3.61 15.36
N ALA A 198 10.64 -3.93 15.78
CA ALA A 198 11.64 -2.94 16.21
C ALA A 198 11.90 -1.85 15.14
N GLY A 199 11.77 -2.18 13.86
CA GLY A 199 11.91 -1.22 12.77
C GLY A 199 10.74 -0.25 12.65
N ASN A 200 9.56 -0.60 13.16
CA ASN A 200 8.33 0.19 13.04
C ASN A 200 8.09 1.17 14.18
N ASP A 201 8.86 1.14 15.26
CA ASP A 201 8.66 2.04 16.40
C ASP A 201 8.71 3.52 16.02
N HIS A 202 9.54 3.86 15.03
CA HIS A 202 9.68 5.22 14.51
C HIS A 202 8.60 5.62 13.49
N ARG A 203 7.69 4.71 13.18
CA ARG A 203 6.67 4.90 12.14
C ARG A 203 5.27 5.07 12.70
N LEU A 204 5.12 4.95 14.00
CA LEU A 204 3.81 5.00 14.64
C LEU A 204 3.18 6.39 14.45
N GLY A 205 2.19 6.44 13.58
CA GLY A 205 1.33 7.60 13.39
C GLY A 205 1.89 8.75 12.57
N ALA A 206 2.93 8.58 11.77
CA ALA A 206 3.48 9.64 10.92
C ALA A 206 3.95 9.15 9.55
N ASN A 207 3.60 9.89 8.50
CA ASN A 207 4.23 9.86 7.19
C ASN A 207 4.35 8.45 6.57
N GLU A 208 3.24 7.86 6.14
CA GLU A 208 3.16 6.56 5.44
C GLU A 208 3.72 5.37 6.23
N ALA A 209 3.71 5.48 7.51
CA ALA A 209 4.09 4.39 8.40
C ALA A 209 2.90 3.47 8.66
N PRO A 210 3.09 2.13 8.81
CA PRO A 210 2.02 1.29 9.33
C PRO A 210 1.66 1.79 10.73
N PRO A 211 0.45 2.34 10.92
CA PRO A 211 0.09 2.94 12.20
C PRO A 211 -0.18 1.86 13.24
N ALA A 212 0.16 2.15 14.51
CA ALA A 212 -0.36 1.37 15.62
C ALA A 212 -1.89 1.53 15.76
N ILE A 213 -2.42 2.58 15.16
CA ILE A 213 -3.86 2.85 15.11
C ILE A 213 -4.39 2.24 13.83
N VAL A 214 -5.26 1.25 13.97
CA VAL A 214 -5.98 0.66 12.85
C VAL A 214 -7.33 1.36 12.75
N SER A 215 -7.57 2.04 11.63
CA SER A 215 -8.84 2.70 11.33
C SER A 215 -9.33 2.29 9.94
N ALA A 216 -10.63 2.41 9.72
CA ALA A 216 -11.25 2.17 8.43
C ALA A 216 -11.91 3.46 7.95
N PHE A 217 -11.53 3.89 6.75
CA PHE A 217 -12.16 5.01 6.07
C PHE A 217 -12.95 4.48 4.86
N VAL A 218 -14.23 4.74 4.84
CA VAL A 218 -15.15 4.24 3.80
C VAL A 218 -15.59 5.35 2.82
N GLY A 219 -15.14 6.57 3.03
CA GLY A 219 -15.60 7.75 2.30
C GLY A 219 -16.96 8.28 2.75
N ASP A 220 -17.22 9.54 2.46
CA ASP A 220 -18.41 10.23 2.96
C ASP A 220 -19.71 9.63 2.40
N ASP A 221 -19.73 9.24 1.14
CA ASP A 221 -20.93 8.73 0.50
C ASP A 221 -21.32 7.36 1.03
N LEU A 222 -20.36 6.45 1.17
CA LEU A 222 -20.64 5.14 1.76
C LEU A 222 -20.96 5.24 3.25
N ASN A 223 -20.35 6.20 3.97
CA ASN A 223 -20.69 6.47 5.36
C ASN A 223 -22.14 6.95 5.53
N LYS A 224 -22.66 7.79 4.62
CA LYS A 224 -24.08 8.15 4.59
C LYS A 224 -24.98 6.93 4.37
N VAL A 225 -24.60 6.04 3.44
CA VAL A 225 -25.34 4.78 3.20
C VAL A 225 -25.37 3.92 4.46
N ILE A 226 -24.23 3.73 5.11
CA ILE A 226 -24.13 2.92 6.33
C ILE A 226 -25.00 3.54 7.44
N LYS A 227 -24.92 4.84 7.65
CA LYS A 227 -25.76 5.54 8.65
C LYS A 227 -27.24 5.38 8.37
N ALA A 228 -27.68 5.60 7.13
CA ALA A 228 -29.09 5.44 6.77
C ALA A 228 -29.59 4.00 7.02
N ILE A 229 -28.76 2.99 6.75
CA ILE A 229 -29.11 1.58 7.04
C ILE A 229 -29.26 1.37 8.56
N ILE A 230 -28.36 1.93 9.37
CA ILE A 230 -28.39 1.81 10.83
C ILE A 230 -29.63 2.50 11.40
N ASP A 231 -29.94 3.69 10.90
CA ASP A 231 -31.02 4.54 11.38
C ASP A 231 -32.40 4.11 10.81
N GLY A 232 -32.42 3.19 9.86
CA GLY A 232 -33.63 2.72 9.17
C GLY A 232 -34.24 3.78 8.25
N GLU A 233 -33.45 4.73 7.78
CA GLU A 233 -33.87 5.79 6.88
C GLU A 233 -33.87 5.32 5.42
N GLU A 234 -34.89 5.71 4.66
CA GLU A 234 -34.89 5.55 3.21
C GLU A 234 -33.96 6.61 2.57
N LEU A 235 -32.85 6.18 1.99
CA LEU A 235 -32.05 7.04 1.13
C LEU A 235 -32.80 7.25 -0.19
N ASN A 236 -33.37 8.43 -0.36
CA ASN A 236 -33.89 8.86 -1.66
C ASN A 236 -32.73 8.87 -2.67
N LYS A 237 -32.83 8.01 -3.69
CA LYS A 237 -31.93 8.06 -4.86
C LYS A 237 -32.02 9.45 -5.47
N THR A 238 -31.02 10.28 -5.23
CA THR A 238 -30.81 11.45 -6.09
C THR A 238 -30.36 10.91 -7.43
N THR A 239 -31.27 10.97 -8.37
CA THR A 239 -31.07 10.54 -9.76
C THR A 239 -29.84 11.25 -10.34
N GLY A 240 -28.76 10.49 -10.59
CA GLY A 240 -27.63 10.94 -11.38
C GLY A 240 -26.28 11.05 -10.69
N GLU A 241 -26.19 10.97 -9.37
CA GLU A 241 -24.89 10.92 -8.69
C GLU A 241 -24.36 9.48 -8.68
N ARG A 242 -23.23 9.28 -9.33
CA ARG A 242 -22.44 8.05 -9.14
C ARG A 242 -21.92 8.07 -7.71
N PHE A 243 -22.28 7.08 -6.91
CA PHE A 243 -21.58 6.84 -5.65
C PHE A 243 -20.12 6.55 -5.98
N THR A 244 -19.27 7.51 -5.69
CA THR A 244 -17.83 7.31 -5.70
C THR A 244 -17.46 6.72 -4.35
N THR A 245 -17.02 5.47 -4.36
CA THR A 245 -16.30 4.94 -3.20
C THR A 245 -15.02 5.74 -3.03
N GLY A 246 -14.64 6.05 -1.81
CA GLY A 246 -13.56 6.96 -1.48
C GLY A 246 -12.20 6.74 -2.16
N VAL A 247 -12.05 5.64 -2.89
CA VAL A 247 -10.86 5.34 -3.71
C VAL A 247 -10.82 6.16 -5.01
N SER A 248 -11.93 6.75 -5.45
CA SER A 248 -11.98 7.56 -6.68
C SER A 248 -11.97 9.06 -6.41
N VAL A 249 -12.25 9.47 -5.20
CA VAL A 249 -11.89 10.78 -4.71
C VAL A 249 -10.51 10.58 -4.11
N ILE A 250 -9.51 10.98 -4.86
CA ILE A 250 -8.18 11.18 -4.30
C ILE A 250 -8.44 12.02 -3.05
N PRO A 251 -8.28 11.47 -1.84
CA PRO A 251 -8.36 12.27 -0.65
C PRO A 251 -7.42 13.44 -0.88
N ASP A 252 -7.72 14.56 -0.36
CA ASP A 252 -6.83 15.71 -0.43
C ASP A 252 -5.51 15.32 0.27
N PHE A 253 -4.61 14.72 -0.51
CA PHE A 253 -3.30 14.21 -0.06
C PHE A 253 -2.44 15.29 0.56
N SER A 254 -2.86 16.54 0.43
CA SER A 254 -2.18 17.67 1.03
C SER A 254 -2.28 17.69 2.56
N LYS A 255 -3.15 16.90 3.17
CA LYS A 255 -3.46 17.05 4.59
C LYS A 255 -2.83 16.01 5.50
N ASP A 256 -2.71 14.77 5.07
CA ASP A 256 -2.07 13.73 5.89
C ASP A 256 -1.70 12.51 5.03
N SER A 257 -0.42 12.20 4.95
CA SER A 257 0.06 11.00 4.29
C SER A 257 -0.30 9.71 5.05
N THR A 258 -0.87 9.82 6.25
CA THR A 258 -1.39 8.69 7.01
C THR A 258 -2.72 8.18 6.49
N ASP A 259 -3.42 8.94 5.65
CA ASP A 259 -4.72 8.56 5.08
C ASP A 259 -4.63 7.56 3.92
N ARG A 260 -3.44 7.11 3.58
CA ARG A 260 -3.18 6.13 2.51
C ARG A 260 -3.30 4.66 2.91
N ASN A 261 -3.85 4.37 4.07
CA ASN A 261 -4.00 2.99 4.56
C ASN A 261 -5.32 2.36 4.18
#